data_15e281f1db6bedb57c5540d9a0fe4545
#
_entry.id   15e281f1db6bedb57c5540d9a0fe4545
#
_cell.length_a   1.000
_cell.length_b   1.000
_cell.length_c   1.000
_cell.angle_alpha   90.00
_cell.angle_beta   90.00
_cell.angle_gamma   90.00
#
_symmetry.space_group_name_H-M   'P 1'
#
loop_
_entity.id
_entity.type
_entity.pdbx_description
1 polymer ?
#
loop_
_entity_poly.entity_id
_entity_poly.type
_entity_poly.pdbx_seq_one_letter_code
_entity_poly.pdbx_strand_id
1 'polypeptide(L)'
;MNYVNEFNKNSRSTPFLFSYRRCPYAIRARMALIDSEINFNAYEITLKNKPSKFLDISPKGTVPVLIFEEEVIDESIDIMMWAYKKGISLQHSKFENKSIDIGLDLIRKNDNEFKLHLDQYKYSTNYPLKSKEDLRNSCLFFLEILERRLDK
;
A
#
# COMPACT_ATOMS: atom_id res chain seq x y z
N MET A 1 -7.64 -1.97 -14.32
CA MET A 1 -8.16 -2.47 -13.02
C MET A 1 -9.67 -2.71 -13.15
N ASN A 2 -10.14 -3.91 -12.83
CA ASN A 2 -11.54 -4.28 -12.83
C ASN A 2 -11.99 -4.66 -11.41
N TYR A 3 -13.08 -4.05 -10.90
CA TYR A 3 -13.68 -4.49 -9.64
C TYR A 3 -14.54 -5.72 -9.87
N VAL A 4 -14.38 -6.74 -9.03
CA VAL A 4 -15.13 -8.00 -9.08
C VAL A 4 -15.81 -8.28 -7.74
N ASN A 5 -16.95 -8.96 -7.79
CA ASN A 5 -17.74 -9.29 -6.59
C ASN A 5 -17.39 -10.66 -6.00
N GLU A 6 -16.62 -11.48 -6.75
CA GLU A 6 -16.23 -12.81 -6.32
C GLU A 6 -14.76 -13.10 -6.64
N PHE A 7 -14.13 -13.86 -5.76
CA PHE A 7 -12.80 -14.41 -5.99
C PHE A 7 -12.90 -15.73 -6.76
N ASN A 8 -12.35 -15.74 -7.97
CA ASN A 8 -12.22 -16.96 -8.76
C ASN A 8 -10.76 -17.42 -8.82
N LYS A 9 -10.45 -18.50 -8.09
CA LYS A 9 -9.11 -19.08 -8.03
C LYS A 9 -8.62 -19.65 -9.39
N ASN A 10 -9.53 -19.88 -10.33
CA ASN A 10 -9.20 -20.49 -11.62
C ASN A 10 -8.72 -19.47 -12.67
N SER A 11 -8.85 -18.17 -12.42
CA SER A 11 -8.33 -17.13 -13.31
C SER A 11 -6.88 -16.80 -12.95
N ARG A 12 -5.97 -17.72 -13.28
CA ARG A 12 -4.53 -17.60 -12.95
C ARG A 12 -3.76 -16.63 -13.84
N SER A 13 -4.30 -16.28 -15.00
CA SER A 13 -3.63 -15.43 -16.00
C SER A 13 -3.71 -13.93 -15.70
N THR A 14 -4.58 -13.51 -14.80
CA THR A 14 -4.76 -12.10 -14.42
C THR A 14 -4.53 -11.95 -12.93
N PRO A 15 -3.65 -11.05 -12.49
CA PRO A 15 -3.43 -10.77 -11.08
C PRO A 15 -4.74 -10.41 -10.37
N PHE A 16 -4.90 -10.90 -9.14
CA PHE A 16 -6.06 -10.65 -8.31
C PHE A 16 -5.64 -9.98 -7.00
N LEU A 17 -6.23 -8.83 -6.70
CA LEU A 17 -5.89 -8.02 -5.53
C LEU A 17 -7.06 -7.97 -4.54
N PHE A 18 -6.88 -8.53 -3.35
CA PHE A 18 -7.73 -8.18 -2.21
C PHE A 18 -7.34 -6.80 -1.69
N SER A 19 -8.32 -5.92 -1.61
CA SER A 19 -8.12 -4.51 -1.37
C SER A 19 -9.14 -3.93 -0.40
N TYR A 20 -8.81 -2.79 0.19
CA TYR A 20 -9.76 -1.94 0.88
C TYR A 20 -9.53 -0.49 0.47
N ARG A 21 -10.58 0.17 0.00
CA ARG A 21 -10.53 1.51 -0.62
C ARG A 21 -9.74 2.51 0.19
N ARG A 22 -9.97 2.56 1.51
CA ARG A 22 -9.38 3.56 2.42
C ARG A 22 -8.08 3.12 3.09
N CYS A 23 -7.59 1.94 2.82
CA CYS A 23 -6.33 1.48 3.36
C CYS A 23 -5.16 2.11 2.58
N PRO A 24 -4.25 2.88 3.22
CA PRO A 24 -3.14 3.52 2.52
C PRO A 24 -2.18 2.51 1.87
N TYR A 25 -1.99 1.37 2.50
CA TYR A 25 -1.17 0.28 1.97
C TYR A 25 -1.81 -0.34 0.72
N ALA A 26 -3.13 -0.55 0.72
CA ALA A 26 -3.84 -1.02 -0.45
C ALA A 26 -3.92 0.04 -1.57
N ILE A 27 -3.93 1.32 -1.23
CA ILE A 27 -3.81 2.43 -2.20
C ILE A 27 -2.45 2.34 -2.88
N ARG A 28 -1.34 2.20 -2.13
CA ARG A 28 0.02 2.05 -2.67
C ARG A 28 0.09 0.91 -3.69
N ALA A 29 -0.42 -0.27 -3.34
CA ALA A 29 -0.42 -1.43 -4.22
C ALA A 29 -1.22 -1.18 -5.52
N ARG A 30 -2.43 -0.61 -5.41
CA ARG A 30 -3.24 -0.27 -6.59
C ARG A 30 -2.54 0.73 -7.49
N MET A 31 -1.94 1.78 -6.91
CA MET A 31 -1.21 2.80 -7.67
C MET A 31 -0.04 2.18 -8.43
N ALA A 32 0.76 1.34 -7.78
CA ALA A 32 1.89 0.69 -8.42
C ALA A 32 1.46 -0.23 -9.58
N LEU A 33 0.39 -1.03 -9.38
CA LEU A 33 -0.14 -1.89 -10.44
C LEU A 33 -0.65 -1.08 -11.64
N ILE A 34 -1.33 0.05 -11.39
CA ILE A 34 -1.84 0.94 -12.45
C ILE A 34 -0.70 1.63 -13.18
N ASP A 35 0.25 2.20 -12.44
CA ASP A 35 1.43 2.89 -12.99
C ASP A 35 2.30 1.95 -13.84
N SER A 36 2.37 0.69 -13.46
CA SER A 36 3.06 -0.37 -14.20
C SER A 36 2.26 -0.93 -15.39
N GLU A 37 1.10 -0.37 -15.70
CA GLU A 37 0.19 -0.81 -16.78
C GLU A 37 -0.27 -2.28 -16.65
N ILE A 38 -0.26 -2.83 -15.43
CA ILE A 38 -0.70 -4.19 -15.18
C ILE A 38 -2.23 -4.22 -15.08
N ASN A 39 -2.87 -5.04 -15.93
CA ASN A 39 -4.29 -5.33 -15.79
C ASN A 39 -4.50 -6.30 -14.62
N PHE A 40 -5.41 -5.98 -13.69
CA PHE A 40 -5.73 -6.81 -12.54
C PHE A 40 -7.20 -6.71 -12.14
N ASN A 41 -7.68 -7.75 -11.47
CA ASN A 41 -8.97 -7.78 -10.81
C ASN A 41 -8.81 -7.37 -9.34
N ALA A 42 -9.68 -6.50 -8.84
CA ALA A 42 -9.66 -6.05 -7.45
C ALA A 42 -10.97 -6.46 -6.74
N TYR A 43 -10.83 -7.05 -5.57
CA TYR A 43 -11.94 -7.38 -4.69
C TYR A 43 -11.88 -6.48 -3.44
N GLU A 44 -12.96 -5.73 -3.21
CA GLU A 44 -13.09 -4.87 -2.03
C GLU A 44 -13.56 -5.69 -0.83
N ILE A 45 -12.69 -5.89 0.16
CA ILE A 45 -13.07 -6.63 1.36
C ILE A 45 -13.91 -5.76 2.31
N THR A 46 -14.76 -6.42 3.09
CA THR A 46 -15.43 -5.82 4.24
C THR A 46 -14.66 -6.16 5.50
N LEU A 47 -14.03 -5.16 6.15
CA LEU A 47 -13.13 -5.38 7.30
C LEU A 47 -13.79 -6.11 8.48
N LYS A 48 -15.10 -5.87 8.69
CA LYS A 48 -15.89 -6.50 9.77
C LYS A 48 -16.29 -7.94 9.46
N ASN A 49 -16.34 -8.30 8.17
CA ASN A 49 -16.74 -9.63 7.71
C ASN A 49 -15.83 -10.05 6.57
N LYS A 50 -14.63 -10.49 6.91
CA LYS A 50 -13.62 -10.93 5.95
C LYS A 50 -14.01 -12.28 5.38
N PRO A 51 -13.95 -12.50 4.05
CA PRO A 51 -14.24 -13.79 3.45
C PRO A 51 -13.31 -14.88 3.98
N SER A 52 -13.83 -16.08 4.26
CA SER A 52 -13.03 -17.23 4.71
C SER A 52 -11.90 -17.54 3.73
N LYS A 53 -12.20 -17.56 2.44
CA LYS A 53 -11.23 -17.78 1.37
C LYS A 53 -10.05 -16.78 1.41
N PHE A 54 -10.31 -15.54 1.83
CA PHE A 54 -9.24 -14.55 2.01
C PHE A 54 -8.36 -14.90 3.20
N LEU A 55 -8.94 -15.33 4.32
CA LEU A 55 -8.22 -15.73 5.53
C LEU A 55 -7.42 -17.01 5.32
N ASP A 56 -7.93 -17.95 4.51
CA ASP A 56 -7.23 -19.18 4.12
C ASP A 56 -5.95 -18.87 3.30
N ILE A 57 -5.99 -17.82 2.47
CA ILE A 57 -4.88 -17.39 1.61
C ILE A 57 -3.86 -16.56 2.38
N SER A 58 -4.35 -15.65 3.21
CA SER A 58 -3.51 -14.77 4.05
C SER A 58 -4.05 -14.77 5.48
N PRO A 59 -3.56 -15.68 6.35
CA PRO A 59 -3.98 -15.78 7.75
C PRO A 59 -3.75 -14.51 8.56
N LYS A 60 -2.81 -13.67 8.15
CA LYS A 60 -2.57 -12.31 8.67
C LYS A 60 -3.83 -11.42 8.58
N GLY A 61 -4.70 -11.69 7.62
CA GLY A 61 -5.99 -11.01 7.46
C GLY A 61 -5.90 -9.51 7.21
N THR A 62 -4.77 -9.03 6.72
CA THR A 62 -4.54 -7.62 6.35
C THR A 62 -4.59 -7.44 4.83
N VAL A 63 -4.90 -6.23 4.38
CA VAL A 63 -4.83 -5.85 2.96
C VAL A 63 -3.72 -4.83 2.74
N PRO A 64 -3.12 -4.83 1.54
CA PRO A 64 -3.44 -5.61 0.34
C PRO A 64 -2.92 -7.04 0.35
N VAL A 65 -3.52 -7.92 -0.45
CA VAL A 65 -2.96 -9.23 -0.81
C VAL A 65 -3.11 -9.41 -2.32
N LEU A 66 -2.01 -9.63 -3.01
CA LEU A 66 -1.97 -9.93 -4.44
C LEU A 66 -1.78 -11.42 -4.66
N ILE A 67 -2.55 -11.97 -5.57
CA ILE A 67 -2.41 -13.34 -6.03
C ILE A 67 -2.14 -13.32 -7.53
N PHE A 68 -1.08 -14.00 -7.94
CA PHE A 68 -0.78 -14.20 -9.34
C PHE A 68 -0.18 -15.60 -9.54
N GLU A 69 -0.81 -16.39 -10.37
CA GLU A 69 -0.46 -17.82 -10.55
C GLU A 69 -0.51 -18.57 -9.21
N GLU A 70 0.61 -19.05 -8.70
CA GLU A 70 0.75 -19.72 -7.40
C GLU A 70 1.36 -18.80 -6.33
N GLU A 71 1.73 -17.57 -6.72
CA GLU A 71 2.37 -16.61 -5.83
C GLU A 71 1.33 -15.81 -5.04
N VAL A 72 1.55 -15.67 -3.75
CA VAL A 72 0.76 -14.81 -2.85
C VAL A 72 1.69 -13.79 -2.23
N ILE A 73 1.38 -12.51 -2.43
CA ILE A 73 2.17 -11.38 -1.91
C ILE A 73 1.26 -10.55 -0.99
N ASP A 74 1.57 -10.47 0.29
CA ASP A 74 0.73 -9.84 1.31
C ASP A 74 1.33 -8.59 1.97
N GLU A 75 2.48 -8.10 1.45
CA GLU A 75 3.04 -6.81 1.82
C GLU A 75 2.94 -5.80 0.68
N SER A 76 2.47 -4.59 0.99
CA SER A 76 2.22 -3.56 -0.03
C SER A 76 3.49 -3.11 -0.76
N ILE A 77 4.64 -3.13 -0.10
CA ILE A 77 5.93 -2.80 -0.70
C ILE A 77 6.35 -3.89 -1.69
N ASP A 78 6.17 -5.15 -1.30
CA ASP A 78 6.52 -6.28 -2.16
C ASP A 78 5.61 -6.34 -3.39
N ILE A 79 4.31 -6.02 -3.23
CA ILE A 79 3.39 -5.87 -4.36
C ILE A 79 3.84 -4.73 -5.28
N MET A 80 4.25 -3.59 -4.72
CA MET A 80 4.77 -2.46 -5.48
C MET A 80 6.02 -2.86 -6.27
N MET A 81 6.99 -3.51 -5.62
CA MET A 81 8.23 -3.96 -6.26
C MET A 81 7.96 -5.05 -7.31
N TRP A 82 7.02 -5.96 -7.05
CA TRP A 82 6.57 -6.94 -8.02
C TRP A 82 5.96 -6.28 -9.26
N ALA A 83 5.09 -5.28 -9.05
CA ALA A 83 4.45 -4.54 -10.14
C ALA A 83 5.48 -3.84 -11.03
N TYR A 84 6.40 -3.11 -10.44
CA TYR A 84 7.45 -2.43 -11.19
C TYR A 84 8.38 -3.40 -11.93
N LYS A 85 8.67 -4.55 -11.34
CA LYS A 85 9.50 -5.57 -11.98
C LYS A 85 8.82 -6.28 -13.16
N LYS A 86 7.49 -6.46 -13.10
CA LYS A 86 6.70 -7.14 -14.12
C LYS A 86 6.16 -6.21 -15.20
N GLY A 87 5.92 -4.95 -14.87
CA GLY A 87 5.27 -3.98 -15.75
C GLY A 87 6.20 -3.30 -16.74
N ILE A 88 5.60 -2.54 -17.63
CA ILE A 88 6.28 -1.81 -18.70
C ILE A 88 7.08 -0.62 -18.14
N SER A 89 6.65 -0.06 -17.01
CA SER A 89 7.19 1.16 -16.42
C SER A 89 8.70 1.08 -16.13
N LEU A 90 9.21 -0.04 -15.61
CA LEU A 90 10.66 -0.20 -15.37
C LEU A 90 11.48 -0.42 -16.65
N GLN A 91 10.87 -0.95 -17.71
CA GLN A 91 11.58 -1.08 -18.99
C GLN A 91 11.84 0.29 -19.64
N HIS A 92 11.04 1.29 -19.28
CA HIS A 92 11.11 2.66 -19.80
C HIS A 92 11.61 3.68 -18.77
N SER A 93 11.61 3.35 -17.47
CA SER A 93 12.05 4.28 -16.43
C SER A 93 13.56 4.20 -16.26
N LYS A 94 14.21 5.33 -16.45
CA LYS A 94 15.58 5.61 -16.03
C LYS A 94 15.69 5.74 -14.49
N PHE A 95 14.94 4.90 -13.72
CA PHE A 95 15.11 4.88 -12.28
C PHE A 95 16.45 4.23 -11.98
N GLU A 96 17.43 5.05 -11.73
CA GLU A 96 18.70 4.60 -11.14
C GLU A 96 18.40 3.92 -9.80
N ASN A 97 19.15 2.87 -9.47
CA ASN A 97 19.05 2.16 -8.18
C ASN A 97 18.99 3.12 -6.99
N LYS A 98 19.77 4.21 -7.05
CA LYS A 98 19.77 5.27 -6.03
C LYS A 98 18.41 5.94 -5.80
N SER A 99 17.62 6.12 -6.85
CA SER A 99 16.26 6.71 -6.75
C SER A 99 15.29 5.76 -6.09
N ILE A 100 15.44 4.46 -6.32
CA ILE A 100 14.65 3.40 -5.67
C ILE A 100 14.96 3.37 -4.18
N ASP A 101 16.24 3.39 -3.78
CA ASP A 101 16.66 3.37 -2.38
C ASP A 101 16.13 4.59 -1.61
N ILE A 102 16.18 5.76 -2.22
CA ILE A 102 15.61 6.99 -1.65
C ILE A 102 14.08 6.86 -1.47
N GLY A 103 13.38 6.29 -2.45
CA GLY A 103 11.95 6.04 -2.39
C GLY A 103 11.59 5.07 -1.26
N LEU A 104 12.32 3.96 -1.15
CA LEU A 104 12.13 2.97 -0.09
C LEU A 104 12.42 3.55 1.30
N ASP A 105 13.41 4.44 1.44
CA ASP A 105 13.69 5.13 2.71
C ASP A 105 12.53 6.05 3.12
N LEU A 106 11.97 6.80 2.17
CA LEU A 106 10.78 7.62 2.43
C LEU A 106 9.58 6.78 2.85
N ILE A 107 9.37 5.64 2.21
CA ILE A 107 8.29 4.71 2.56
C ILE A 107 8.51 4.18 3.98
N ARG A 108 9.72 3.78 4.35
CA ARG A 108 10.02 3.32 5.72
C ARG A 108 9.73 4.41 6.76
N LYS A 109 10.12 5.64 6.51
CA LYS A 109 9.82 6.79 7.40
C LYS A 109 8.33 7.05 7.50
N ASN A 110 7.62 6.98 6.37
CA ASN A 110 6.17 7.10 6.35
C ASN A 110 5.50 6.02 7.22
N ASP A 111 5.87 4.76 7.02
CA ASP A 111 5.18 3.64 7.64
C ASP A 111 5.52 3.49 9.13
N ASN A 112 6.76 3.76 9.53
CA ASN A 112 7.24 3.55 10.90
C ASN A 112 7.12 4.78 11.81
N GLU A 113 7.20 6.00 11.24
CA GLU A 113 7.24 7.24 12.01
C GLU A 113 5.98 8.09 11.77
N PHE A 114 5.79 8.56 10.54
CA PHE A 114 4.69 9.47 10.22
C PHE A 114 3.33 8.83 10.48
N LYS A 115 3.14 7.58 10.07
CA LYS A 115 1.86 6.87 10.28
C LYS A 115 1.52 6.73 11.77
N LEU A 116 2.52 6.49 12.61
CA LEU A 116 2.35 6.45 14.07
C LEU A 116 1.87 7.80 14.60
N HIS A 117 2.54 8.89 14.23
CA HIS A 117 2.16 10.24 14.63
C HIS A 117 0.78 10.64 14.11
N LEU A 118 0.47 10.28 12.86
CA LEU A 118 -0.83 10.53 12.25
C LEU A 118 -1.96 9.82 13.00
N ASP A 119 -1.75 8.55 13.40
CA ASP A 119 -2.75 7.80 14.16
C ASP A 119 -2.93 8.39 15.57
N GLN A 120 -1.86 8.81 16.23
CA GLN A 120 -1.94 9.53 17.51
C GLN A 120 -2.74 10.85 17.36
N TYR A 121 -2.50 11.60 16.31
CA TYR A 121 -3.25 12.83 16.04
C TYR A 121 -4.73 12.56 15.75
N LYS A 122 -5.04 11.59 14.89
CA LYS A 122 -6.42 11.23 14.52
C LYS A 122 -7.23 10.69 15.69
N TYR A 123 -6.57 9.93 16.55
CA TYR A 123 -7.19 9.29 17.72
C TYR A 123 -6.67 9.88 19.03
N SER A 124 -6.52 11.21 19.08
CA SER A 124 -5.89 11.95 20.19
C SER A 124 -6.56 11.69 21.54
N THR A 125 -7.84 11.31 21.57
CA THR A 125 -8.54 10.90 22.80
C THR A 125 -7.91 9.70 23.50
N ASN A 126 -7.17 8.87 22.79
CA ASN A 126 -6.44 7.71 23.34
C ASN A 126 -5.07 8.12 23.91
N TYR A 127 -4.66 9.39 23.76
CA TYR A 127 -3.36 9.91 24.17
C TYR A 127 -3.50 11.18 25.01
N PRO A 128 -4.14 11.11 26.19
CA PRO A 128 -4.53 12.29 27.00
C PRO A 128 -3.33 13.10 27.54
N LEU A 129 -2.12 12.52 27.56
CA LEU A 129 -0.91 13.19 28.02
C LEU A 129 -0.26 14.11 26.98
N LYS A 130 -0.73 14.08 25.73
CA LYS A 130 -0.21 14.92 24.63
C LYS A 130 -1.27 15.89 24.16
N SER A 131 -0.91 17.15 23.96
CA SER A 131 -1.81 18.12 23.35
C SER A 131 -2.05 17.72 21.88
N LYS A 132 -3.23 18.08 21.36
CA LYS A 132 -3.55 17.85 19.95
C LYS A 132 -2.61 18.63 19.02
N GLU A 133 -2.12 19.77 19.49
CA GLU A 133 -1.14 20.58 18.77
C GLU A 133 0.22 19.91 18.67
N ASP A 134 0.73 19.35 19.76
CA ASP A 134 2.00 18.58 19.76
C ASP A 134 1.92 17.38 18.83
N LEU A 135 0.79 16.66 18.85
CA LEU A 135 0.55 15.52 17.97
C LEU A 135 0.53 15.94 16.49
N ARG A 136 -0.09 17.09 16.18
CA ARG A 136 -0.08 17.68 14.84
C ARG A 136 1.33 18.06 14.41
N ASN A 137 2.07 18.75 15.27
CA ASN A 137 3.43 19.19 14.99
C ASN A 137 4.38 18.03 14.71
N SER A 138 4.19 16.88 15.40
CA SER A 138 4.93 15.64 15.11
C SER A 138 4.69 15.12 13.69
N CYS A 139 3.50 15.36 13.11
CA CYS A 139 3.21 15.01 11.72
C CYS A 139 3.88 15.96 10.72
N LEU A 140 3.99 17.26 11.06
CA LEU A 140 4.48 18.28 10.12
C LEU A 140 5.93 18.02 9.70
N PHE A 141 6.76 17.50 10.58
CA PHE A 141 8.17 17.22 10.28
C PHE A 141 8.36 16.36 9.03
N PHE A 142 7.59 15.27 8.90
CA PHE A 142 7.67 14.42 7.71
C PHE A 142 7.10 15.11 6.46
N LEU A 143 6.01 15.86 6.60
CA LEU A 143 5.40 16.59 5.49
C LEU A 143 6.34 17.68 4.94
N GLU A 144 7.11 18.37 5.80
CA GLU A 144 8.13 19.32 5.37
C GLU A 144 9.27 18.66 4.59
N ILE A 145 9.63 17.42 4.91
CA ILE A 145 10.61 16.66 4.11
C ILE A 145 10.07 16.42 2.70
N LEU A 146 8.78 16.08 2.57
CA LEU A 146 8.14 15.87 1.27
C LEU A 146 8.02 17.18 0.48
N GLU A 147 7.59 18.27 1.13
CA GLU A 147 7.45 19.61 0.52
C GLU A 147 8.77 20.07 -0.11
N ARG A 148 9.87 20.02 0.64
CA ARG A 148 11.21 20.37 0.12
C ARG A 148 11.68 19.54 -1.07
N ARG A 149 11.04 18.39 -1.33
CA ARG A 149 11.34 17.54 -2.49
C ARG A 149 10.52 17.91 -3.72
N LEU A 150 9.34 18.51 -3.50
CA LEU A 150 8.47 18.99 -4.58
C LEU A 150 8.96 20.33 -5.15
N ASP A 151 9.71 21.10 -4.36
CA ASP A 151 10.29 22.40 -4.76
C ASP A 151 11.54 22.27 -5.69
N LYS A 152 11.90 21.06 -6.11
CA LYS A 152 13.03 20.76 -7.01
C LYS A 152 12.55 20.32 -8.38
#